data_dc8b2fd3f7860269b5afa36296f0d260
#
_entry.id   dc8b2fd3f7860269b5afa36296f0d260
#
_cell.length_a   1.000
_cell.length_b   1.000
_cell.length_c   1.000
_cell.angle_alpha   90.00
_cell.angle_beta   90.00
_cell.angle_gamma   90.00
#
_symmetry.space_group_name_H-M   'P 1'
#
loop_
_entity.id
_entity.type
_entity.pdbx_description
1 polymer ?
#
loop_
_entity_poly.entity_id
_entity_poly.type
_entity_poly.pdbx_seq_one_letter_code
_entity_poly.pdbx_strand_id
1 'polypeptide(L)'
;MEATLLKSKEETIRKEKKKAILLVSKGYIPKDFPKDKLLEYFVLKLNSELNKDVDEKKLKELENEIINWPRTPNNDPSYFSLINLREELYFVLGFNVEFAFEEYCAPSIRDAIFNLLSKGYSSIIIVPIDYIAGINAKILKEIEEIKKSKDIDIQI
;
A
#
# COMPACT_ATOMS: atom_id res chain seq x y z
N MET A 1 -26.17 -31.48 -23.89
CA MET A 1 -25.54 -30.31 -24.52
C MET A 1 -25.65 -29.02 -23.69
N GLU A 2 -26.84 -28.63 -23.26
CA GLU A 2 -27.01 -27.41 -22.44
C GLU A 2 -26.32 -27.48 -21.09
N ALA A 3 -26.34 -28.61 -20.39
CA ALA A 3 -25.65 -28.79 -19.10
C ALA A 3 -24.12 -28.68 -19.21
N THR A 4 -23.54 -29.08 -20.34
CA THR A 4 -22.09 -28.99 -20.59
C THR A 4 -21.68 -27.56 -20.92
N LEU A 5 -22.52 -26.82 -21.65
CA LEU A 5 -22.30 -25.41 -21.97
C LEU A 5 -22.42 -24.51 -20.73
N LEU A 6 -23.38 -24.83 -19.84
CA LEU A 6 -23.55 -24.14 -18.56
C LEU A 6 -22.34 -24.35 -17.63
N LYS A 7 -21.88 -25.62 -17.52
CA LYS A 7 -20.66 -25.94 -16.76
C LYS A 7 -19.42 -25.23 -17.30
N SER A 8 -19.26 -25.18 -18.62
CA SER A 8 -18.11 -24.47 -19.22
C SER A 8 -18.18 -22.97 -19.01
N LYS A 9 -19.37 -22.36 -19.02
CA LYS A 9 -19.60 -20.96 -18.69
C LYS A 9 -19.33 -20.67 -17.20
N GLU A 10 -19.81 -21.55 -16.32
CA GLU A 10 -19.53 -21.42 -14.88
C GLU A 10 -18.05 -21.58 -14.56
N GLU A 11 -17.33 -22.49 -15.22
CA GLU A 11 -15.89 -22.64 -15.08
C GLU A 11 -15.13 -21.44 -15.64
N THR A 12 -15.60 -20.81 -16.72
CA THR A 12 -15.03 -19.60 -17.29
C THR A 12 -15.23 -18.42 -16.34
N ILE A 13 -16.42 -18.29 -15.75
CA ILE A 13 -16.72 -17.24 -14.75
C ILE A 13 -15.88 -17.45 -13.48
N ARG A 14 -15.67 -18.67 -13.02
CA ARG A 14 -14.80 -19.01 -11.88
C ARG A 14 -13.32 -18.75 -12.16
N LYS A 15 -12.89 -18.78 -13.42
CA LYS A 15 -11.50 -18.49 -13.84
C LYS A 15 -11.27 -17.00 -14.12
N GLU A 16 -12.32 -16.17 -14.19
CA GLU A 16 -12.15 -14.73 -14.28
C GLU A 16 -11.46 -14.20 -13.02
N LYS A 17 -10.30 -13.57 -13.23
CA LYS A 17 -9.53 -12.99 -12.14
C LYS A 17 -10.30 -11.81 -11.54
N LYS A 18 -10.58 -11.89 -10.26
CA LYS A 18 -11.15 -10.79 -9.51
C LYS A 18 -10.13 -9.65 -9.41
N LYS A 19 -10.51 -8.48 -9.90
CA LYS A 19 -9.60 -7.33 -10.08
C LYS A 19 -9.82 -6.26 -9.02
N ALA A 20 -8.72 -5.66 -8.58
CA ALA A 20 -8.74 -4.49 -7.71
C ALA A 20 -7.71 -3.46 -8.17
N ILE A 21 -7.95 -2.21 -7.83
CA ILE A 21 -7.01 -1.11 -8.01
C ILE A 21 -6.42 -0.78 -6.64
N LEU A 22 -5.11 -0.64 -6.59
CA LEU A 22 -4.38 -0.21 -5.41
C LEU A 22 -3.70 1.13 -5.69
N LEU A 23 -4.22 2.19 -5.09
CA LEU A 23 -3.60 3.50 -5.14
C LEU A 23 -2.43 3.52 -4.15
N VAL A 24 -1.26 3.88 -4.61
CA VAL A 24 -0.06 3.92 -3.78
C VAL A 24 0.46 5.35 -3.70
N SER A 25 0.61 5.84 -2.50
CA SER A 25 1.22 7.13 -2.20
C SER A 25 2.49 6.95 -1.38
N LYS A 26 3.35 7.95 -1.42
CA LYS A 26 4.61 7.92 -0.67
C LYS A 26 4.39 7.87 0.85
N GLY A 27 3.40 8.59 1.35
CA GLY A 27 3.18 8.77 2.78
C GLY A 27 3.98 9.95 3.34
N TYR A 28 3.45 10.59 4.35
CA TYR A 28 4.05 11.76 4.97
C TYR A 28 3.95 11.69 6.49
N ILE A 29 4.91 12.30 7.16
CA ILE A 29 4.89 12.47 8.61
C ILE A 29 3.85 13.56 8.94
N PRO A 30 2.97 13.35 9.93
CA PRO A 30 2.01 14.37 10.34
C PRO A 30 2.71 15.66 10.79
N LYS A 31 2.19 16.80 10.37
CA LYS A 31 2.80 18.10 10.65
C LYS A 31 2.91 18.44 12.13
N ASP A 32 2.03 17.88 12.94
CA ASP A 32 1.98 18.08 14.40
C ASP A 32 2.68 16.99 15.21
N PHE A 33 3.37 16.07 14.54
CA PHE A 33 4.20 15.09 15.24
C PHE A 33 5.31 15.79 16.03
N PRO A 34 5.56 15.40 17.31
CA PRO A 34 6.52 16.10 18.17
C PRO A 34 7.92 16.21 17.56
N LYS A 35 8.45 17.42 17.50
CA LYS A 35 9.73 17.69 16.82
C LYS A 35 10.93 17.01 17.47
N ASP A 36 10.93 16.87 18.78
CA ASP A 36 11.98 16.17 19.54
C ASP A 36 12.00 14.67 19.19
N LYS A 37 10.87 14.03 19.11
CA LYS A 37 10.74 12.63 18.68
C LYS A 37 11.10 12.46 17.20
N LEU A 38 10.72 13.42 16.37
CA LEU A 38 11.06 13.40 14.95
C LEU A 38 12.56 13.49 14.72
N LEU A 39 13.24 14.37 15.46
CA LEU A 39 14.70 14.48 15.41
C LEU A 39 15.38 13.19 15.86
N GLU A 40 14.93 12.60 16.96
CA GLU A 40 15.42 11.31 17.45
C GLU A 40 15.24 10.22 16.39
N TYR A 41 14.06 10.16 15.78
CA TYR A 41 13.77 9.20 14.70
C TYR A 41 14.74 9.35 13.53
N PHE A 42 14.98 10.56 13.04
CA PHE A 42 15.88 10.78 11.90
C PHE A 42 17.34 10.46 12.24
N VAL A 43 17.78 10.77 13.44
CA VAL A 43 19.14 10.41 13.90
C VAL A 43 19.32 8.90 13.94
N LEU A 44 18.35 8.18 14.52
CA LEU A 44 18.39 6.70 14.58
C LEU A 44 18.34 6.09 13.19
N LYS A 45 17.45 6.57 12.34
CA LYS A 45 17.30 6.07 10.98
C LYS A 45 18.56 6.28 10.15
N LEU A 46 19.13 7.48 10.19
CA LEU A 46 20.37 7.80 9.48
C LEU A 46 21.53 6.91 9.95
N ASN A 47 21.68 6.74 11.25
CA ASN A 47 22.72 5.87 11.81
C ASN A 47 22.52 4.41 11.41
N SER A 48 21.28 3.93 11.36
CA SER A 48 20.95 2.59 10.87
C SER A 48 21.34 2.43 9.40
N GLU A 49 21.02 3.40 8.56
CA GLU A 49 21.39 3.39 7.13
C GLU A 49 22.92 3.43 6.92
N LEU A 50 23.67 4.06 7.82
CA LEU A 50 25.14 4.09 7.81
C LEU A 50 25.78 2.84 8.43
N ASN A 51 25.02 1.81 8.72
CA ASN A 51 25.45 0.56 9.37
C ASN A 51 26.13 0.78 10.74
N LYS A 52 25.74 1.83 11.44
CA LYS A 52 26.14 2.06 12.84
C LYS A 52 25.26 1.31 13.79
N ASP A 53 25.79 0.98 14.98
CA ASP A 53 24.96 0.41 16.04
C ASP A 53 23.92 1.43 16.48
N VAL A 54 22.64 1.01 16.42
CA VAL A 54 21.51 1.83 16.85
C VAL A 54 20.57 0.98 17.73
N ASP A 55 19.78 1.65 18.53
CA ASP A 55 18.68 1.03 19.25
C ASP A 55 17.52 0.76 18.27
N GLU A 56 17.54 -0.42 17.67
CA GLU A 56 16.52 -0.84 16.67
C GLU A 56 15.11 -0.90 17.28
N LYS A 57 15.02 -1.22 18.57
CA LYS A 57 13.74 -1.24 19.30
C LYS A 57 13.15 0.17 19.37
N LYS A 58 13.99 1.16 19.72
CA LYS A 58 13.56 2.55 19.81
C LYS A 58 13.18 3.12 18.45
N LEU A 59 13.95 2.79 17.42
CA LEU A 59 13.64 3.18 16.04
C LEU A 59 12.25 2.64 15.63
N LYS A 60 11.99 1.39 15.90
CA LYS A 60 10.71 0.75 15.58
C LYS A 60 9.53 1.33 16.36
N GLU A 61 9.74 1.66 17.64
CA GLU A 61 8.73 2.33 18.46
C GLU A 61 8.36 3.69 17.89
N LEU A 62 9.34 4.49 17.47
CA LEU A 62 9.12 5.80 16.84
C LEU A 62 8.42 5.68 15.48
N GLU A 63 8.80 4.72 14.67
CA GLU A 63 8.09 4.42 13.41
C GLU A 63 6.62 4.08 13.65
N ASN A 64 6.34 3.25 14.63
CA ASN A 64 4.98 2.89 15.00
C ASN A 64 4.18 4.09 15.54
N GLU A 65 4.81 4.97 16.31
CA GLU A 65 4.16 6.20 16.77
C GLU A 65 3.76 7.09 15.59
N ILE A 66 4.64 7.24 14.60
CA ILE A 66 4.35 8.03 13.39
C ILE A 66 3.19 7.40 12.62
N ILE A 67 3.25 6.11 12.36
CA ILE A 67 2.23 5.38 11.60
C ILE A 67 0.86 5.46 12.28
N ASN A 68 0.82 5.34 13.61
CA ASN A 68 -0.41 5.36 14.39
C ASN A 68 -0.85 6.76 14.85
N TRP A 69 -0.08 7.80 14.51
CA TRP A 69 -0.45 9.17 14.87
C TRP A 69 -1.78 9.55 14.23
N PRO A 70 -2.73 10.11 15.01
CA PRO A 70 -4.04 10.46 14.46
C PRO A 70 -3.92 11.45 13.29
N ARG A 71 -4.50 11.08 12.16
CA ARG A 71 -4.49 11.92 10.96
C ARG A 71 -5.70 12.83 10.91
N THR A 72 -5.46 14.09 10.58
CA THR A 72 -6.48 15.09 10.36
C THR A 72 -6.26 15.80 9.02
N PRO A 73 -7.26 16.45 8.42
CA PRO A 73 -7.04 17.24 7.20
C PRO A 73 -5.97 18.31 7.33
N ASN A 74 -5.72 18.80 8.56
CA ASN A 74 -4.70 19.81 8.83
C ASN A 74 -3.29 19.24 8.97
N ASN A 75 -3.12 18.08 9.63
CA ASN A 75 -1.79 17.51 9.85
C ASN A 75 -1.31 16.63 8.71
N ASP A 76 -2.22 16.10 7.90
CA ASP A 76 -1.88 15.26 6.75
C ASP A 76 -2.93 15.38 5.62
N PRO A 77 -2.93 16.49 4.88
CA PRO A 77 -3.90 16.71 3.82
C PRO A 77 -3.79 15.69 2.68
N SER A 78 -2.60 15.18 2.40
CA SER A 78 -2.37 14.18 1.35
C SER A 78 -3.07 12.85 1.64
N TYR A 79 -3.10 12.43 2.90
CA TYR A 79 -3.82 11.25 3.34
C TYR A 79 -5.31 11.35 3.00
N PHE A 80 -5.94 12.47 3.34
CA PHE A 80 -7.37 12.68 3.07
C PHE A 80 -7.68 12.86 1.59
N SER A 81 -6.78 13.48 0.84
CA SER A 81 -6.91 13.58 -0.62
C SER A 81 -6.91 12.20 -1.29
N LEU A 82 -6.08 11.29 -0.80
CA LEU A 82 -6.02 9.91 -1.31
C LEU A 82 -7.30 9.12 -0.99
N ILE A 83 -7.84 9.27 0.22
CA ILE A 83 -9.12 8.66 0.60
C ILE A 83 -10.26 9.17 -0.29
N ASN A 84 -10.32 10.47 -0.54
CA ASN A 84 -11.34 11.06 -1.40
C ASN A 84 -11.21 10.56 -2.84
N LEU A 85 -9.99 10.48 -3.36
CA LEU A 85 -9.74 9.95 -4.70
C LEU A 85 -10.17 8.48 -4.81
N ARG A 86 -9.88 7.66 -3.81
CA ARG A 86 -10.32 6.28 -3.73
C ARG A 86 -11.84 6.16 -3.85
N GLU A 87 -12.58 6.95 -3.09
CA GLU A 87 -14.04 6.91 -3.09
C GLU A 87 -14.63 7.36 -4.42
N GLU A 88 -14.09 8.42 -5.00
CA GLU A 88 -14.51 8.91 -6.32
C GLU A 88 -14.24 7.87 -7.42
N LEU A 89 -13.07 7.25 -7.42
CA LEU A 89 -12.73 6.19 -8.39
C LEU A 89 -13.60 4.95 -8.22
N TYR A 90 -13.87 4.54 -6.99
CA TYR A 90 -14.77 3.44 -6.72
C TYR A 90 -16.17 3.70 -7.30
N PHE A 91 -16.70 4.91 -7.08
CA PHE A 91 -18.00 5.30 -7.59
C PHE A 91 -18.06 5.32 -9.12
N VAL A 92 -17.02 5.84 -9.77
CA VAL A 92 -16.99 5.97 -11.25
C VAL A 92 -16.72 4.63 -11.94
N LEU A 93 -15.78 3.84 -11.41
CA LEU A 93 -15.29 2.63 -12.06
C LEU A 93 -16.07 1.37 -11.70
N GLY A 94 -16.70 1.34 -10.52
CA GLY A 94 -17.37 0.14 -10.00
C GLY A 94 -16.42 -1.00 -9.61
N PHE A 95 -15.10 -0.76 -9.63
CA PHE A 95 -14.09 -1.70 -9.15
C PHE A 95 -13.77 -1.43 -7.68
N ASN A 96 -13.27 -2.46 -6.98
CA ASN A 96 -12.71 -2.23 -5.66
C ASN A 96 -11.41 -1.44 -5.79
N VAL A 97 -11.36 -0.32 -5.08
CA VAL A 97 -10.20 0.59 -5.03
C VAL A 97 -9.75 0.67 -3.58
N GLU A 98 -8.51 0.28 -3.35
CA GLU A 98 -7.85 0.38 -2.05
C GLU A 98 -6.68 1.34 -2.14
N PHE A 99 -6.11 1.71 -1.00
CA PHE A 99 -4.94 2.57 -0.94
C PHE A 99 -3.86 1.98 -0.03
N ALA A 100 -2.63 2.37 -0.28
CA ALA A 100 -1.47 1.98 0.52
C ALA A 100 -0.40 3.06 0.48
N PHE A 101 0.54 2.96 1.41
CA PHE A 101 1.61 3.93 1.55
C PHE A 101 2.97 3.25 1.55
N GLU A 102 3.95 3.91 0.95
CA GLU A 102 5.33 3.44 0.94
C GLU A 102 5.94 3.52 2.35
N GLU A 103 5.67 4.61 3.07
CA GLU A 103 6.21 4.88 4.41
C GLU A 103 5.26 5.77 5.24
N TYR A 104 5.47 5.83 6.54
CA TYR A 104 4.84 6.73 7.51
C TYR A 104 3.34 6.59 7.75
N CYS A 105 2.64 5.85 6.94
CA CYS A 105 1.19 5.62 7.05
C CYS A 105 0.87 4.14 6.87
N ALA A 106 -0.26 3.74 7.42
CA ALA A 106 -0.82 2.41 7.18
C ALA A 106 -2.02 2.49 6.20
N PRO A 107 -2.28 1.43 5.41
CA PRO A 107 -1.51 0.21 5.32
C PRO A 107 -0.23 0.37 4.48
N SER A 108 0.76 -0.49 4.71
CA SER A 108 1.89 -0.62 3.81
C SER A 108 1.43 -1.25 2.48
N ILE A 109 2.23 -1.11 1.44
CA ILE A 109 1.93 -1.71 0.13
C ILE A 109 1.83 -3.23 0.26
N ARG A 110 2.76 -3.85 0.99
CA ARG A 110 2.74 -5.28 1.27
C ARG A 110 1.46 -5.73 1.96
N ASP A 111 1.10 -5.06 3.05
CA ASP A 111 -0.10 -5.41 3.83
C ASP A 111 -1.38 -5.23 3.00
N ALA A 112 -1.46 -4.19 2.19
CA ALA A 112 -2.59 -3.95 1.30
C ALA A 112 -2.73 -5.06 0.24
N ILE A 113 -1.63 -5.49 -0.36
CA ILE A 113 -1.63 -6.60 -1.33
C ILE A 113 -2.12 -7.89 -0.65
N PHE A 114 -1.56 -8.24 0.52
CA PHE A 114 -1.99 -9.44 1.24
C PHE A 114 -3.44 -9.38 1.69
N ASN A 115 -3.92 -8.21 2.08
CA ASN A 115 -5.33 -8.03 2.42
C ASN A 115 -6.25 -8.27 1.19
N LEU A 116 -5.87 -7.76 0.02
CA LEU A 116 -6.60 -8.01 -1.22
C LEU A 116 -6.59 -9.50 -1.59
N LEU A 117 -5.45 -10.16 -1.46
CA LEU A 117 -5.35 -11.61 -1.68
C LEU A 117 -6.26 -12.40 -0.75
N SER A 118 -6.32 -12.02 0.53
CA SER A 118 -7.20 -12.69 1.51
C SER A 118 -8.68 -12.55 1.18
N LYS A 119 -9.05 -11.50 0.46
CA LYS A 119 -10.42 -11.25 -0.03
C LYS A 119 -10.73 -11.90 -1.38
N GLY A 120 -9.77 -12.65 -1.94
CA GLY A 120 -9.93 -13.38 -3.20
C GLY A 120 -9.59 -12.59 -4.46
N TYR A 121 -9.00 -11.41 -4.33
CA TYR A 121 -8.48 -10.67 -5.49
C TYR A 121 -7.19 -11.32 -6.01
N SER A 122 -7.12 -11.56 -7.31
CA SER A 122 -5.98 -12.22 -7.96
C SER A 122 -5.35 -11.38 -9.07
N SER A 123 -5.93 -10.24 -9.36
CA SER A 123 -5.38 -9.26 -10.30
C SER A 123 -5.42 -7.87 -9.67
N ILE A 124 -4.25 -7.25 -9.53
CA ILE A 124 -4.11 -5.96 -8.86
C ILE A 124 -3.42 -4.99 -9.82
N ILE A 125 -4.04 -3.83 -10.02
CA ILE A 125 -3.42 -2.73 -10.75
C ILE A 125 -2.95 -1.71 -9.73
N ILE A 126 -1.64 -1.49 -9.65
CA ILE A 126 -1.02 -0.51 -8.77
C ILE A 126 -0.90 0.82 -9.52
N VAL A 127 -1.48 1.86 -8.96
CA VAL A 127 -1.45 3.21 -9.51
C VAL A 127 -0.67 4.12 -8.56
N PRO A 128 0.57 4.51 -8.93
CA PRO A 128 1.35 5.45 -8.13
C PRO A 128 0.75 6.84 -8.19
N ILE A 129 0.59 7.44 -7.02
CA ILE A 129 0.10 8.82 -6.84
C ILE A 129 1.23 9.63 -6.18
N ASP A 130 1.43 10.86 -6.61
CA ASP A 130 2.44 11.79 -6.04
C ASP A 130 3.90 11.34 -6.17
N TYR A 131 4.22 10.51 -7.15
CA TYR A 131 5.60 10.10 -7.43
C TYR A 131 6.20 10.91 -8.57
N ILE A 132 7.27 11.61 -8.31
CA ILE A 132 8.03 12.34 -9.34
C ILE A 132 9.01 11.40 -10.05
N ALA A 133 9.68 10.54 -9.31
CA ALA A 133 10.71 9.62 -9.81
C ALA A 133 10.26 8.16 -9.91
N GLY A 134 8.95 7.88 -9.76
CA GLY A 134 8.43 6.52 -9.72
C GLY A 134 8.57 5.85 -8.35
N ILE A 135 8.09 4.62 -8.25
CA ILE A 135 8.12 3.83 -7.02
C ILE A 135 9.57 3.43 -6.70
N ASN A 136 9.92 3.45 -5.43
CA ASN A 136 11.22 3.03 -4.94
C ASN A 136 11.59 1.61 -5.43
N ALA A 137 12.84 1.44 -5.88
CA ALA A 137 13.32 0.16 -6.42
C ALA A 137 13.19 -1.01 -5.43
N LYS A 138 13.37 -0.77 -4.14
CA LYS A 138 13.19 -1.77 -3.09
C LYS A 138 11.73 -2.26 -3.02
N ILE A 139 10.78 -1.34 -3.13
CA ILE A 139 9.35 -1.66 -3.15
C ILE A 139 8.98 -2.42 -4.43
N LEU A 140 9.51 -2.01 -5.58
CA LEU A 140 9.30 -2.72 -6.84
C LEU A 140 9.79 -4.16 -6.76
N LYS A 141 10.94 -4.39 -6.17
CA LYS A 141 11.50 -5.73 -5.94
C LYS A 141 10.60 -6.57 -5.02
N GLU A 142 10.11 -5.98 -3.94
CA GLU A 142 9.18 -6.64 -3.02
C GLU A 142 7.89 -7.05 -3.74
N ILE A 143 7.32 -6.18 -4.57
CA ILE A 143 6.13 -6.46 -5.37
C ILE A 143 6.38 -7.64 -6.32
N GLU A 144 7.53 -7.65 -7.01
CA GLU A 144 7.91 -8.76 -7.91
C GLU A 144 8.06 -10.10 -7.15
N GLU A 145 8.61 -10.09 -5.96
CA GLU A 145 8.72 -11.29 -5.12
C GLU A 145 7.34 -11.81 -4.70
N ILE A 146 6.41 -10.93 -4.33
CA ILE A 146 5.03 -11.30 -4.00
C ILE A 146 4.32 -11.88 -5.22
N LYS A 147 4.46 -11.24 -6.37
CA LYS A 147 3.88 -11.67 -7.64
C LYS A 147 4.30 -13.10 -7.99
N LYS A 148 5.58 -13.42 -7.87
CA LYS A 148 6.10 -14.75 -8.14
C LYS A 148 5.64 -15.79 -7.11
N SER A 149 5.73 -15.47 -5.83
CA SER A 149 5.43 -16.41 -4.75
C SER A 149 3.95 -16.77 -4.62
N LYS A 150 3.06 -15.87 -5.00
CA LYS A 150 1.60 -16.04 -4.87
C LYS A 150 0.88 -16.32 -6.18
N ASP A 151 1.60 -16.34 -7.29
CA ASP A 151 1.05 -16.55 -8.64
C ASP A 151 -0.15 -15.62 -8.92
N ILE A 152 0.05 -14.34 -8.65
CA ILE A 152 -0.95 -13.29 -8.87
C ILE A 152 -0.52 -12.35 -9.98
N ASP A 153 -1.49 -11.73 -10.63
CA ASP A 153 -1.26 -10.72 -11.65
C ASP A 153 -1.19 -9.33 -10.98
N ILE A 154 -0.02 -8.72 -11.03
CA ILE A 154 0.20 -7.35 -10.56
C ILE A 154 0.76 -6.52 -11.70
N GLN A 155 0.07 -5.44 -12.04
CA GLN A 155 0.49 -4.45 -13.04
C GLN A 155 0.72 -3.11 -12.34
N ILE A 156 1.73 -2.39 -12.79
CA ILE A 156 2.06 -1.06 -12.27
C ILE A 156 1.91 -0.03 -13.40
#